data_aac0a975f77671fa5c180f803338d249
#
_entry.id   aac0a975f77671fa5c180f803338d249
#
_cell.length_a   1.000
_cell.length_b   1.000
_cell.length_c   1.000
_cell.angle_alpha   90.00
_cell.angle_beta   90.00
_cell.angle_gamma   90.00
#
_symmetry.space_group_name_H-M   'P 1'
#
loop_
_entity.id
_entity.type
_entity.pdbx_description
1 polymer ?
#
loop_
_entity_poly.entity_id
_entity_poly.type
_entity_poly.pdbx_seq_one_letter_code
_entity_poly.pdbx_strand_id
1 'polypeptide(L)'
;ASGNVQTVAAAAEELAASINEVSRQVAHSSQSAGEAVRQVEINRATVGRLTEAAGRIGEVVTLINDIAQQTNLLALNATIEAARAGEAGKGFAVVANEVKNLANQTARATSEITQQIQSIQQATKDSVGAIDAIGRTIADINQISATIAQSVGQQEAATGEIARSVEQASQGTRSVTDNIGGVTQAATQT
;
A
#
# COMPACT_ATOMS: atom_id res chain seq x y z
N ALA A 1 -2.83 54.41 12.48
CA ALA A 1 -3.71 53.74 11.54
C ALA A 1 -2.94 53.15 10.34
N SER A 2 -2.09 53.93 9.66
CA SER A 2 -1.32 53.48 8.48
C SER A 2 -0.42 52.25 8.78
N GLY A 3 0.28 52.22 9.91
CA GLY A 3 1.16 51.11 10.28
C GLY A 3 0.39 49.79 10.48
N ASN A 4 -0.81 49.82 11.06
CA ASN A 4 -1.63 48.60 11.24
C ASN A 4 -2.11 48.05 9.90
N VAL A 5 -2.48 48.90 8.95
CA VAL A 5 -2.90 48.50 7.60
C VAL A 5 -1.74 47.82 6.86
N GLN A 6 -0.54 48.37 6.95
CA GLN A 6 0.67 47.75 6.37
C GLN A 6 1.00 46.38 6.98
N THR A 7 0.86 46.24 8.31
CA THR A 7 1.09 44.97 8.99
C THR A 7 0.08 43.90 8.52
N VAL A 8 -1.22 44.26 8.37
CA VAL A 8 -2.23 43.33 7.87
C VAL A 8 -2.02 42.98 6.40
N ALA A 9 -1.54 43.95 5.58
CA ALA A 9 -1.16 43.69 4.18
C ALA A 9 -0.05 42.62 4.09
N ALA A 10 1.02 42.81 4.86
CA ALA A 10 2.14 41.86 4.88
C ALA A 10 1.70 40.47 5.37
N ALA A 11 0.86 40.42 6.39
CA ALA A 11 0.31 39.17 6.87
C ALA A 11 -0.59 38.44 5.82
N ALA A 12 -1.36 39.22 5.03
CA ALA A 12 -2.18 38.64 3.94
C ALA A 12 -1.31 38.09 2.81
N GLU A 13 -0.20 38.77 2.47
CA GLU A 13 0.75 38.26 1.48
C GLU A 13 1.44 36.97 1.96
N GLU A 14 1.84 36.91 3.23
CA GLU A 14 2.44 35.72 3.83
C GLU A 14 1.46 34.54 3.88
N LEU A 15 0.18 34.81 4.21
CA LEU A 15 -0.89 33.84 4.15
C LEU A 15 -1.09 33.30 2.72
N ALA A 16 -1.12 34.17 1.72
CA ALA A 16 -1.26 33.77 0.31
C ALA A 16 -0.10 32.87 -0.13
N ALA A 17 1.13 33.18 0.26
CA ALA A 17 2.29 32.34 -0.01
C ALA A 17 2.19 30.97 0.68
N SER A 18 1.75 30.94 1.95
CA SER A 18 1.53 29.70 2.70
C SER A 18 0.44 28.83 2.07
N ILE A 19 -0.69 29.44 1.63
CA ILE A 19 -1.79 28.76 0.96
C ILE A 19 -1.32 28.10 -0.34
N ASN A 20 -0.52 28.80 -1.14
CA ASN A 20 0.07 28.26 -2.37
C ASN A 20 0.98 27.05 -2.09
N GLU A 21 1.79 27.11 -1.01
CA GLU A 21 2.65 25.99 -0.62
C GLU A 21 1.82 24.78 -0.18
N VAL A 22 0.76 25.00 0.65
CA VAL A 22 -0.15 23.92 1.05
C VAL A 22 -0.86 23.31 -0.17
N SER A 23 -1.32 24.13 -1.12
CA SER A 23 -1.94 23.66 -2.37
C SER A 23 -1.01 22.73 -3.15
N ARG A 24 0.25 23.12 -3.28
CA ARG A 24 1.29 22.31 -3.96
C ARG A 24 1.54 21.00 -3.22
N GLN A 25 1.59 21.04 -1.88
CA GLN A 25 1.78 19.85 -1.04
C GLN A 25 0.62 18.87 -1.17
N VAL A 26 -0.60 19.36 -1.21
CA VAL A 26 -1.82 18.55 -1.40
C VAL A 26 -1.83 17.89 -2.78
N ALA A 27 -1.49 18.62 -3.83
CA ALA A 27 -1.37 18.07 -5.18
C ALA A 27 -0.31 16.95 -5.24
N HIS A 28 0.85 17.15 -4.62
CA HIS A 28 1.90 16.14 -4.50
C HIS A 28 1.44 14.92 -3.72
N SER A 29 0.72 15.12 -2.60
CA SER A 29 0.17 14.01 -1.80
C SER A 29 -0.83 13.18 -2.59
N SER A 30 -1.71 13.82 -3.36
CA SER A 30 -2.67 13.13 -4.23
C SER A 30 -1.98 12.33 -5.33
N GLN A 31 -0.93 12.87 -5.93
CA GLN A 31 -0.13 12.16 -6.92
C GLN A 31 0.54 10.93 -6.30
N SER A 32 1.20 11.09 -5.15
CA SER A 32 1.87 9.99 -4.43
C SER A 32 0.88 8.89 -4.03
N ALA A 33 -0.32 9.26 -3.58
CA ALA A 33 -1.38 8.31 -3.30
C ALA A 33 -1.82 7.55 -4.56
N GLY A 34 -1.93 8.22 -5.70
CA GLY A 34 -2.23 7.58 -6.98
C GLY A 34 -1.16 6.58 -7.43
N GLU A 35 0.11 6.87 -7.17
CA GLU A 35 1.23 5.94 -7.43
C GLU A 35 1.19 4.74 -6.49
N ALA A 36 0.86 4.97 -5.22
CA ALA A 36 0.70 3.91 -4.23
C ALA A 36 -0.46 2.96 -4.57
N VAL A 37 -1.59 3.46 -5.10
CA VAL A 37 -2.68 2.60 -5.61
C VAL A 37 -2.18 1.67 -6.71
N ARG A 38 -1.44 2.18 -7.69
CA ARG A 38 -0.87 1.34 -8.76
C ARG A 38 0.06 0.26 -8.21
N GLN A 39 0.87 0.60 -7.20
CA GLN A 39 1.76 -0.37 -6.56
C GLN A 39 0.98 -1.46 -5.79
N VAL A 40 -0.12 -1.11 -5.15
CA VAL A 40 -1.04 -2.07 -4.50
C VAL A 40 -1.61 -3.05 -5.52
N GLU A 41 -2.04 -2.59 -6.69
CA GLU A 41 -2.56 -3.45 -7.75
C GLU A 41 -1.49 -4.41 -8.30
N ILE A 42 -0.26 -3.94 -8.51
CA ILE A 42 0.87 -4.77 -8.94
C ILE A 42 1.18 -5.85 -7.88
N ASN A 43 1.22 -5.46 -6.61
CA ASN A 43 1.49 -6.37 -5.51
C ASN A 43 0.38 -7.44 -5.40
N ARG A 44 -0.89 -7.03 -5.51
CA ARG A 44 -2.03 -7.94 -5.50
C ARG A 44 -1.96 -8.98 -6.63
N ALA A 45 -1.64 -8.54 -7.84
CA ALA A 45 -1.45 -9.45 -8.99
C ALA A 45 -0.28 -10.41 -8.77
N THR A 46 0.81 -9.94 -8.15
CA THR A 46 2.00 -10.75 -7.87
C THR A 46 1.71 -11.82 -6.81
N VAL A 47 1.03 -11.47 -5.72
CA VAL A 47 0.62 -12.41 -4.67
C VAL A 47 -0.42 -13.41 -5.22
N GLY A 48 -1.31 -12.97 -6.11
CA GLY A 48 -2.25 -13.85 -6.79
C GLY A 48 -1.55 -14.95 -7.59
N ARG A 49 -0.51 -14.59 -8.36
CA ARG A 49 0.32 -15.57 -9.08
C ARG A 49 1.07 -16.53 -8.16
N LEU A 50 1.52 -16.04 -7.00
CA LEU A 50 2.18 -16.88 -6.00
C LEU A 50 1.21 -17.91 -5.41
N THR A 51 -0.03 -17.50 -5.11
CA THR A 51 -1.09 -18.40 -4.64
C THR A 51 -1.39 -19.50 -5.65
N GLU A 52 -1.50 -19.15 -6.93
CA GLU A 52 -1.72 -20.12 -8.02
C GLU A 52 -0.54 -21.09 -8.17
N ALA A 53 0.70 -20.57 -8.11
CA ALA A 53 1.90 -21.38 -8.18
C ALA A 53 1.97 -22.39 -7.00
N ALA A 54 1.69 -21.94 -5.78
CA ALA A 54 1.62 -22.79 -4.61
C ALA A 54 0.52 -23.87 -4.74
N GLY A 55 -0.63 -23.54 -5.32
CA GLY A 55 -1.67 -24.49 -5.65
C GLY A 55 -1.18 -25.61 -6.58
N ARG A 56 -0.56 -25.24 -7.69
CA ARG A 56 0.01 -26.20 -8.66
C ARG A 56 1.09 -27.09 -8.05
N ILE A 57 1.95 -26.54 -7.19
CA ILE A 57 2.94 -27.36 -6.47
C ILE A 57 2.23 -28.35 -5.55
N GLY A 58 1.15 -27.96 -4.86
CA GLY A 58 0.35 -28.85 -4.02
C GLY A 58 -0.23 -30.03 -4.79
N GLU A 59 -0.75 -29.81 -6.01
CA GLU A 59 -1.25 -30.86 -6.89
C GLU A 59 -0.15 -31.86 -7.28
N VAL A 60 1.04 -31.36 -7.65
CA VAL A 60 2.20 -32.20 -7.99
C VAL A 60 2.66 -33.02 -6.79
N VAL A 61 2.72 -32.41 -5.60
CA VAL A 61 3.12 -33.11 -4.37
C VAL A 61 2.11 -34.23 -4.01
N THR A 62 0.82 -34.00 -4.22
CA THR A 62 -0.22 -35.01 -4.05
C THR A 62 0.00 -36.20 -5.00
N LEU A 63 0.28 -35.91 -6.28
CA LEU A 63 0.59 -36.95 -7.26
C LEU A 63 1.84 -37.77 -6.88
N ILE A 64 2.90 -37.09 -6.39
CA ILE A 64 4.13 -37.78 -5.94
C ILE A 64 3.82 -38.69 -4.75
N ASN A 65 2.98 -38.24 -3.82
CA ASN A 65 2.55 -39.06 -2.68
C ASN A 65 1.78 -40.32 -3.13
N ASP A 66 0.88 -40.17 -4.11
CA ASP A 66 0.13 -41.30 -4.66
C ASP A 66 1.05 -42.33 -5.37
N ILE A 67 2.05 -41.81 -6.14
CA ILE A 67 3.08 -42.66 -6.75
C ILE A 67 3.89 -43.40 -5.67
N ALA A 68 4.26 -42.73 -4.59
CA ALA A 68 4.98 -43.34 -3.49
C ALA A 68 4.16 -44.48 -2.83
N GLN A 69 2.86 -44.24 -2.60
CA GLN A 69 1.97 -45.25 -2.07
C GLN A 69 1.84 -46.45 -3.01
N GLN A 70 1.67 -46.25 -4.32
CA GLN A 70 1.64 -47.31 -5.30
C GLN A 70 2.95 -48.08 -5.36
N THR A 71 4.08 -47.37 -5.31
CA THR A 71 5.43 -47.97 -5.28
C THR A 71 5.62 -48.83 -4.03
N ASN A 72 5.15 -48.37 -2.87
CA ASN A 72 5.17 -49.15 -1.64
C ASN A 72 4.35 -50.43 -1.75
N LEU A 73 3.16 -50.39 -2.36
CA LEU A 73 2.32 -51.57 -2.60
C LEU A 73 2.98 -52.55 -3.58
N LEU A 74 3.58 -52.05 -4.67
CA LEU A 74 4.33 -52.87 -5.62
C LEU A 74 5.53 -53.57 -4.96
N ALA A 75 6.29 -52.85 -4.15
CA ALA A 75 7.41 -53.37 -3.40
C ALA A 75 6.99 -54.42 -2.35
N LEU A 76 5.83 -54.24 -1.72
CA LEU A 76 5.25 -55.20 -0.81
C LEU A 76 4.88 -56.51 -1.56
N ASN A 77 4.21 -56.42 -2.70
CA ASN A 77 3.87 -57.55 -3.54
C ASN A 77 5.13 -58.31 -4.00
N ALA A 78 6.18 -57.58 -4.43
CA ALA A 78 7.47 -58.14 -4.80
C ALA A 78 8.15 -58.84 -3.61
N THR A 79 8.07 -58.28 -2.41
CA THR A 79 8.60 -58.94 -1.19
C THR A 79 7.87 -60.25 -0.88
N ILE A 80 6.55 -60.30 -1.06
CA ILE A 80 5.75 -61.49 -0.85
C ILE A 80 6.15 -62.57 -1.85
N GLU A 81 6.29 -62.21 -3.13
CA GLU A 81 6.64 -63.19 -4.18
C GLU A 81 8.09 -63.68 -4.04
N ALA A 82 9.02 -62.80 -3.62
CA ALA A 82 10.38 -63.19 -3.27
C ALA A 82 10.43 -64.21 -2.13
N ALA A 83 9.61 -64.03 -1.09
CA ALA A 83 9.48 -65.00 0.00
C ALA A 83 8.93 -66.34 -0.48
N ARG A 84 7.99 -66.34 -1.44
CA ARG A 84 7.42 -67.51 -2.05
C ARG A 84 8.40 -68.33 -2.87
N ALA A 85 9.41 -67.68 -3.49
CA ALA A 85 10.47 -68.31 -4.25
C ALA A 85 11.60 -68.94 -3.39
N GLY A 86 11.55 -68.79 -2.07
CA GLY A 86 12.50 -69.40 -1.13
C GLY A 86 13.94 -68.88 -1.31
N GLU A 87 14.90 -69.82 -1.35
CA GLU A 87 16.32 -69.47 -1.48
C GLU A 87 16.63 -68.68 -2.78
N ALA A 88 15.95 -68.97 -3.87
CA ALA A 88 16.12 -68.30 -5.15
C ALA A 88 15.65 -66.84 -5.12
N GLY A 89 14.76 -66.47 -4.19
CA GLY A 89 14.21 -65.13 -4.07
C GLY A 89 14.97 -64.18 -3.18
N LYS A 90 15.97 -64.62 -2.42
CA LYS A 90 16.68 -63.81 -1.41
C LYS A 90 17.21 -62.48 -1.93
N GLY A 91 17.89 -62.47 -3.10
CA GLY A 91 18.42 -61.24 -3.71
C GLY A 91 17.31 -60.27 -4.09
N PHE A 92 16.18 -60.81 -4.61
CA PHE A 92 15.04 -59.97 -4.99
C PHE A 92 14.31 -59.37 -3.78
N ALA A 93 14.24 -60.13 -2.67
CA ALA A 93 13.68 -59.63 -1.40
C ALA A 93 14.43 -58.41 -0.84
N VAL A 94 15.75 -58.40 -0.98
CA VAL A 94 16.58 -57.24 -0.55
C VAL A 94 16.22 -55.99 -1.37
N VAL A 95 16.16 -56.11 -2.68
CA VAL A 95 15.79 -55.00 -3.56
C VAL A 95 14.37 -54.51 -3.29
N ALA A 96 13.42 -55.44 -3.14
CA ALA A 96 12.04 -55.11 -2.83
C ALA A 96 11.91 -54.32 -1.50
N ASN A 97 12.63 -54.74 -0.48
CA ASN A 97 12.66 -54.02 0.79
C ASN A 97 13.29 -52.63 0.67
N GLU A 98 14.34 -52.47 -0.13
CA GLU A 98 14.95 -51.14 -0.37
C GLU A 98 14.01 -50.19 -1.10
N VAL A 99 13.30 -50.69 -2.15
CA VAL A 99 12.25 -49.93 -2.86
C VAL A 99 11.13 -49.54 -1.93
N LYS A 100 10.71 -50.43 -1.03
CA LYS A 100 9.70 -50.13 -0.01
C LYS A 100 10.14 -49.03 0.94
N ASN A 101 11.39 -49.08 1.40
CA ASN A 101 11.97 -48.06 2.29
C ASN A 101 12.03 -46.70 1.58
N LEU A 102 12.44 -46.68 0.32
CA LEU A 102 12.51 -45.45 -0.49
C LEU A 102 11.10 -44.86 -0.71
N ALA A 103 10.11 -45.67 -1.00
CA ALA A 103 8.71 -45.27 -1.12
C ALA A 103 8.19 -44.61 0.18
N ASN A 104 8.48 -45.22 1.33
CA ASN A 104 8.11 -44.66 2.64
C ASN A 104 8.82 -43.35 2.93
N GLN A 105 10.10 -43.22 2.59
CA GLN A 105 10.85 -41.94 2.72
C GLN A 105 10.25 -40.86 1.81
N THR A 106 9.91 -41.22 0.59
CA THR A 106 9.26 -40.28 -0.36
C THR A 106 7.91 -39.81 0.20
N ALA A 107 7.06 -40.70 0.73
CA ALA A 107 5.79 -40.34 1.34
C ALA A 107 5.95 -39.39 2.55
N ARG A 108 7.00 -39.58 3.37
CA ARG A 108 7.30 -38.67 4.47
C ARG A 108 7.73 -37.29 3.95
N ALA A 109 8.66 -37.24 3.01
CA ALA A 109 9.13 -35.99 2.42
C ALA A 109 7.98 -35.22 1.74
N THR A 110 7.09 -35.90 1.02
CA THR A 110 5.92 -35.24 0.41
C THR A 110 4.95 -34.72 1.46
N SER A 111 4.78 -35.38 2.59
CA SER A 111 3.97 -34.88 3.71
C SER A 111 4.54 -33.59 4.30
N GLU A 112 5.86 -33.52 4.49
CA GLU A 112 6.54 -32.30 4.96
C GLU A 112 6.39 -31.15 3.95
N ILE A 113 6.55 -31.43 2.65
CA ILE A 113 6.35 -30.43 1.60
C ILE A 113 4.89 -29.95 1.58
N THR A 114 3.91 -30.82 1.78
CA THR A 114 2.49 -30.45 1.86
C THR A 114 2.25 -29.45 2.98
N GLN A 115 2.82 -29.67 4.16
CA GLN A 115 2.71 -28.73 5.29
C GLN A 115 3.34 -27.37 4.94
N GLN A 116 4.50 -27.38 4.25
CA GLN A 116 5.17 -26.16 3.84
C GLN A 116 4.33 -25.38 2.81
N ILE A 117 3.71 -26.06 1.85
CA ILE A 117 2.81 -25.44 0.87
C ILE A 117 1.59 -24.84 1.55
N GLN A 118 0.96 -25.52 2.50
CA GLN A 118 -0.13 -24.96 3.30
C GLN A 118 0.29 -23.69 4.04
N SER A 119 1.48 -23.67 4.62
CA SER A 119 2.03 -22.48 5.28
C SER A 119 2.23 -21.33 4.30
N ILE A 120 2.73 -21.59 3.08
CA ILE A 120 2.88 -20.57 2.02
C ILE A 120 1.50 -20.04 1.60
N GLN A 121 0.50 -20.93 1.40
CA GLN A 121 -0.86 -20.52 1.04
C GLN A 121 -1.50 -19.64 2.12
N GLN A 122 -1.29 -19.96 3.40
CA GLN A 122 -1.79 -19.12 4.49
C GLN A 122 -1.08 -17.75 4.50
N ALA A 123 0.24 -17.72 4.40
CA ALA A 123 1.00 -16.47 4.36
C ALA A 123 0.64 -15.58 3.16
N THR A 124 0.36 -16.17 2.00
CA THR A 124 -0.12 -15.41 0.83
C THR A 124 -1.52 -14.86 1.04
N LYS A 125 -2.43 -15.61 1.67
CA LYS A 125 -3.77 -15.13 2.03
C LYS A 125 -3.71 -13.95 3.01
N ASP A 126 -2.86 -14.04 4.02
CA ASP A 126 -2.65 -12.95 4.99
C ASP A 126 -2.06 -11.71 4.30
N SER A 127 -1.13 -11.92 3.35
CA SER A 127 -0.55 -10.85 2.53
C SER A 127 -1.59 -10.13 1.67
N VAL A 128 -2.54 -10.86 1.07
CA VAL A 128 -3.67 -10.26 0.32
C VAL A 128 -4.50 -9.37 1.26
N GLY A 129 -4.82 -9.86 2.46
CA GLY A 129 -5.56 -9.08 3.46
C GLY A 129 -4.84 -7.79 3.87
N ALA A 130 -3.52 -7.84 4.04
CA ALA A 130 -2.70 -6.68 4.34
C ALA A 130 -2.66 -5.68 3.17
N ILE A 131 -2.52 -6.15 1.94
CA ILE A 131 -2.54 -5.34 0.72
C ILE A 131 -3.90 -4.63 0.56
N ASP A 132 -5.01 -5.31 0.81
CA ASP A 132 -6.35 -4.72 0.77
C ASP A 132 -6.55 -3.65 1.86
N ALA A 133 -5.95 -3.83 3.05
CA ALA A 133 -5.96 -2.82 4.11
C ALA A 133 -5.17 -1.57 3.70
N ILE A 134 -3.98 -1.74 3.10
CA ILE A 134 -3.18 -0.63 2.56
C ILE A 134 -3.98 0.11 1.48
N GLY A 135 -4.64 -0.60 0.58
CA GLY A 135 -5.48 0.01 -0.46
C GLY A 135 -6.58 0.92 0.11
N ARG A 136 -7.25 0.48 1.18
CA ARG A 136 -8.25 1.32 1.89
C ARG A 136 -7.62 2.57 2.50
N THR A 137 -6.48 2.42 3.18
CA THR A 137 -5.78 3.58 3.77
C THR A 137 -5.39 4.61 2.71
N ILE A 138 -4.95 4.18 1.53
CA ILE A 138 -4.59 5.08 0.43
C ILE A 138 -5.85 5.78 -0.14
N ALA A 139 -6.97 5.08 -0.23
CA ALA A 139 -8.25 5.69 -0.62
C ALA A 139 -8.69 6.78 0.37
N ASP A 140 -8.51 6.55 1.67
CA ASP A 140 -8.78 7.54 2.72
C ASP A 140 -7.86 8.76 2.59
N ILE A 141 -6.56 8.55 2.30
CA ILE A 141 -5.61 9.63 2.06
C ILE A 141 -6.03 10.48 0.86
N ASN A 142 -6.48 9.87 -0.24
CA ASN A 142 -6.99 10.58 -1.41
C ASN A 142 -8.24 11.42 -1.05
N GLN A 143 -9.16 10.87 -0.28
CA GLN A 143 -10.35 11.59 0.17
C GLN A 143 -9.99 12.78 1.06
N ILE A 144 -9.06 12.61 2.00
CA ILE A 144 -8.55 13.67 2.87
C ILE A 144 -7.88 14.76 2.03
N SER A 145 -7.04 14.37 1.07
CA SER A 145 -6.35 15.32 0.17
C SER A 145 -7.36 16.15 -0.63
N ALA A 146 -8.43 15.55 -1.15
CA ALA A 146 -9.49 16.27 -1.84
C ALA A 146 -10.22 17.27 -0.91
N THR A 147 -10.47 16.90 0.33
CA THR A 147 -11.10 17.78 1.34
C THR A 147 -10.19 18.96 1.68
N ILE A 148 -8.88 18.70 1.84
CA ILE A 148 -7.90 19.77 2.09
C ILE A 148 -7.82 20.71 0.89
N ALA A 149 -7.79 20.19 -0.35
CA ALA A 149 -7.79 21.01 -1.56
C ALA A 149 -8.98 21.97 -1.63
N GLN A 150 -10.17 21.50 -1.26
CA GLN A 150 -11.37 22.33 -1.17
C GLN A 150 -11.22 23.43 -0.11
N SER A 151 -10.70 23.09 1.06
CA SER A 151 -10.48 24.05 2.16
C SER A 151 -9.44 25.10 1.78
N VAL A 152 -8.37 24.69 1.09
CA VAL A 152 -7.34 25.59 0.57
C VAL A 152 -7.93 26.58 -0.44
N GLY A 153 -8.79 26.14 -1.35
CA GLY A 153 -9.48 27.03 -2.28
C GLY A 153 -10.38 28.08 -1.58
N GLN A 154 -11.03 27.67 -0.49
CA GLN A 154 -11.82 28.61 0.34
C GLN A 154 -10.91 29.62 1.06
N GLN A 155 -9.77 29.19 1.58
CA GLN A 155 -8.80 30.06 2.22
C GLN A 155 -8.19 31.05 1.23
N GLU A 156 -7.89 30.62 0.00
CA GLU A 156 -7.39 31.48 -1.08
C GLU A 156 -8.41 32.61 -1.40
N ALA A 157 -9.69 32.26 -1.55
CA ALA A 157 -10.75 33.23 -1.76
C ALA A 157 -10.86 34.24 -0.61
N ALA A 158 -10.85 33.77 0.64
CA ALA A 158 -10.93 34.61 1.82
C ALA A 158 -9.71 35.53 1.97
N THR A 159 -8.50 35.02 1.69
CA THR A 159 -7.27 35.81 1.73
C THR A 159 -7.26 36.90 0.65
N GLY A 160 -7.79 36.58 -0.53
CA GLY A 160 -8.00 37.56 -1.59
C GLY A 160 -9.02 38.65 -1.23
N GLU A 161 -10.04 38.38 -0.44
CA GLU A 161 -10.98 39.36 0.10
C GLU A 161 -10.31 40.25 1.18
N ILE A 162 -9.48 39.63 2.04
CA ILE A 162 -8.68 40.37 3.04
C ILE A 162 -7.76 41.37 2.33
N ALA A 163 -7.01 40.91 1.32
CA ALA A 163 -6.09 41.77 0.57
C ALA A 163 -6.83 43.00 -0.06
N ARG A 164 -8.00 42.76 -0.67
CA ARG A 164 -8.84 43.84 -1.21
C ARG A 164 -9.34 44.81 -0.12
N SER A 165 -9.76 44.29 1.02
CA SER A 165 -10.21 45.12 2.15
C SER A 165 -9.11 45.97 2.74
N VAL A 166 -7.89 45.42 2.80
CA VAL A 166 -6.67 46.13 3.25
C VAL A 166 -6.31 47.27 2.30
N GLU A 167 -6.41 47.04 0.99
CA GLU A 167 -6.15 48.07 -0.01
C GLU A 167 -7.16 49.23 0.11
N GLN A 168 -8.45 48.92 0.31
CA GLN A 168 -9.50 49.93 0.53
C GLN A 168 -9.23 50.71 1.85
N ALA A 169 -8.84 50.04 2.92
CA ALA A 169 -8.50 50.66 4.20
C ALA A 169 -7.27 51.57 4.05
N SER A 170 -6.28 51.14 3.27
CA SER A 170 -5.10 51.96 2.94
C SER A 170 -5.46 53.25 2.24
N GLN A 171 -6.30 53.19 1.21
CA GLN A 171 -6.79 54.36 0.49
C GLN A 171 -7.60 55.31 1.38
N GLY A 172 -8.51 54.73 2.20
CA GLY A 172 -9.27 55.52 3.19
C GLY A 172 -8.40 56.22 4.20
N THR A 173 -7.37 55.55 4.70
CA THR A 173 -6.43 56.13 5.68
C THR A 173 -5.61 57.25 5.07
N ARG A 174 -5.17 57.12 3.81
CA ARG A 174 -4.50 58.23 3.08
C ARG A 174 -5.42 59.43 2.91
N SER A 175 -6.67 59.23 2.49
CA SER A 175 -7.66 60.28 2.32
C SER A 175 -7.93 61.05 3.61
N VAL A 176 -8.00 60.31 4.76
CA VAL A 176 -8.14 60.95 6.09
C VAL A 176 -6.90 61.78 6.44
N THR A 177 -5.71 61.26 6.15
CA THR A 177 -4.45 62.00 6.41
C THR A 177 -4.39 63.30 5.60
N ASP A 178 -4.76 63.24 4.32
CA ASP A 178 -4.78 64.41 3.43
C ASP A 178 -5.81 65.45 3.92
N ASN A 179 -6.99 65.03 4.32
CA ASN A 179 -8.02 65.89 4.87
C ASN A 179 -7.57 66.59 6.18
N ILE A 180 -6.92 65.86 7.09
CA ILE A 180 -6.35 66.42 8.32
C ILE A 180 -5.27 67.46 7.99
N GLY A 181 -4.42 67.19 7.00
CA GLY A 181 -3.42 68.13 6.49
C GLY A 181 -4.07 69.42 6.02
N GLY A 182 -5.13 69.31 5.23
CA GLY A 182 -5.92 70.46 4.74
C GLY A 182 -6.56 71.28 5.86
N VAL A 183 -7.16 70.62 6.86
CA VAL A 183 -7.73 71.29 8.04
C VAL A 183 -6.66 72.01 8.86
N THR A 184 -5.50 71.36 9.04
CA THR A 184 -4.35 71.99 9.80
C THR A 184 -3.83 73.26 9.07
N GLN A 185 -3.73 73.21 7.76
CA GLN A 185 -3.32 74.34 6.94
C GLN A 185 -4.33 75.51 6.98
N ALA A 186 -5.64 75.18 6.90
CA ALA A 186 -6.68 76.20 7.04
C ALA A 186 -6.72 76.83 8.43
N ALA A 187 -6.48 76.08 9.52
CA ALA A 187 -6.45 76.53 10.87
C ALA A 187 -5.19 77.40 11.17
N THR A 188 -4.11 77.27 10.41
CA THR A 188 -2.90 78.11 10.57
C THR A 188 -2.91 79.41 9.75
N GLN A 189 -3.88 79.55 8.82
CA GLN A 189 -4.10 80.73 7.99
C GLN A 189 -5.10 81.74 8.58
N THR A 190 -5.74 81.35 9.69
CA THR A 190 -6.65 82.22 10.45
C THR A 190 -6.00 82.72 11.68
#